data_2f918642e5092be515b32c924900d4d7
#
_entry.id   2f918642e5092be515b32c924900d4d7
#
_cell.length_a   1.000
_cell.length_b   1.000
_cell.length_c   1.000
_cell.angle_alpha   90.00
_cell.angle_beta   90.00
_cell.angle_gamma   90.00
#
_symmetry.space_group_name_H-M   'P 1'
#
loop_
_entity.id
_entity.type
_entity.pdbx_description
1 polymer ?
#
loop_
_entity_poly.entity_id
_entity_poly.type
_entity_poly.pdbx_seq_one_letter_code
_entity_poly.pdbx_strand_id
1 'polypeptide(L)'
;MDEKKLTIYFTSDLHGYIYPTDYRGQGEKELGLFKCASRFRKDGNTLVIDGGDILQGSPLGAFCHDTIGSAARFAEMMNRCGYDYVTLGNHDFNYGMPYLDSYLNVLKARCVCENVRWDEAGVRFPARIHTLENGLRVGIIGIVTDYVNIWEKPEHLAGIAITDPIPAVAAALERLRDQVDLTVGIYHGGFERDLATGRVLSATRENVAYRICQELDLDILLTGHQHMSVPGQMVSGTFVVQPSDKGQEFLRVEAAVSGSGKCFSSETVPAHGECRADWLAEFADMERGAQAWLDQVVGHLETPMLPDTPLRMAAEGSALADLFNTVQLAASGAQLSVTSLANDAAGLPQTVRRRDILNAYPYTNTLTVLEITGAVLRRAMERSAEYFTRNADGSLRVSDCFLEPKVEHYNYDYYAGVTYAYDIARPVGERVVELTFNGTPVKDTDVFTACLSSYRASGTGGYDGYVGCPIVREIGTEMSDLLLDYFKRYGGELPLARGEFRVF
;
A
#
# COMPACT_ATOMS: atom_id res chain seq x y z
N MET A 1 40.59 -9.30 -17.43
CA MET A 1 40.29 -9.02 -16.00
C MET A 1 39.47 -10.18 -15.50
N ASP A 2 39.81 -10.69 -14.32
CA ASP A 2 39.02 -11.77 -13.69
C ASP A 2 37.60 -11.28 -13.44
N GLU A 3 36.65 -12.18 -13.52
CA GLU A 3 35.24 -11.89 -13.25
C GLU A 3 35.05 -11.51 -11.77
N LYS A 4 34.43 -10.35 -11.51
CA LYS A 4 34.06 -9.88 -10.18
C LYS A 4 32.56 -10.04 -9.99
N LYS A 5 32.11 -10.53 -8.83
CA LYS A 5 30.71 -10.81 -8.54
C LYS A 5 30.20 -9.95 -7.38
N LEU A 6 28.93 -9.58 -7.47
CA LEU A 6 28.15 -8.95 -6.41
C LEU A 6 26.87 -9.75 -6.23
N THR A 7 26.51 -10.03 -4.97
CA THR A 7 25.16 -10.50 -4.61
C THR A 7 24.44 -9.40 -3.83
N ILE A 8 23.18 -9.12 -4.18
CA ILE A 8 22.31 -8.21 -3.43
C ILE A 8 21.13 -9.01 -2.90
N TYR A 9 20.87 -8.92 -1.59
CA TYR A 9 19.58 -9.27 -1.01
C TYR A 9 18.76 -7.99 -0.88
N PHE A 10 17.59 -7.98 -1.51
CA PHE A 10 16.77 -6.78 -1.63
C PHE A 10 15.37 -7.02 -1.09
N THR A 11 14.94 -6.16 -0.15
CA THR A 11 13.58 -6.02 0.36
C THR A 11 13.06 -4.62 0.09
N SER A 12 11.76 -4.43 0.07
CA SER A 12 11.08 -3.15 -0.01
C SER A 12 9.66 -3.30 0.56
N ASP A 13 9.01 -2.19 0.90
CA ASP A 13 7.60 -2.18 1.28
C ASP A 13 7.28 -3.14 2.44
N LEU A 14 8.19 -3.18 3.42
CA LEU A 14 8.01 -4.02 4.61
C LEU A 14 6.86 -3.53 5.51
N HIS A 15 6.52 -2.25 5.46
CA HIS A 15 5.40 -1.63 6.18
C HIS A 15 5.32 -2.00 7.66
N GLY A 16 6.47 -2.19 8.31
CA GLY A 16 6.55 -2.61 9.71
C GLY A 16 6.22 -4.08 9.97
N TYR A 17 6.08 -4.93 8.96
CA TYR A 17 5.93 -6.37 9.11
C TYR A 17 7.28 -7.03 9.36
N ILE A 18 7.69 -7.05 10.62
CA ILE A 18 8.98 -7.60 11.07
C ILE A 18 8.84 -9.06 11.43
N TYR A 19 7.81 -9.40 12.22
CA TYR A 19 7.53 -10.75 12.70
C TYR A 19 6.72 -11.54 11.67
N PRO A 20 6.73 -12.89 11.76
CA PRO A 20 5.94 -13.74 10.87
C PRO A 20 4.45 -13.75 11.26
N THR A 21 3.82 -12.59 11.25
CA THR A 21 2.41 -12.41 11.62
C THR A 21 1.75 -11.33 10.76
N ASP A 22 0.51 -11.58 10.36
CA ASP A 22 -0.35 -10.58 9.71
C ASP A 22 -1.17 -9.76 10.72
N TYR A 23 -0.97 -10.00 12.02
CA TYR A 23 -1.69 -9.38 13.15
C TYR A 23 -3.21 -9.61 13.18
N ARG A 24 -3.77 -10.31 12.21
CA ARG A 24 -5.22 -10.61 12.13
C ARG A 24 -5.62 -11.82 12.94
N GLY A 25 -4.80 -12.87 12.90
CA GLY A 25 -5.07 -14.13 13.56
C GLY A 25 -3.90 -14.61 14.39
N GLN A 26 -4.10 -15.78 15.01
CA GLN A 26 -3.01 -16.49 15.67
C GLN A 26 -2.25 -17.36 14.68
N GLY A 27 -0.99 -17.60 14.97
CA GLY A 27 -0.12 -18.47 14.20
C GLY A 27 0.81 -17.74 13.26
N GLU A 28 1.86 -18.45 12.91
CA GLU A 28 2.94 -17.97 12.06
C GLU A 28 2.47 -17.88 10.60
N LYS A 29 2.91 -16.84 9.89
CA LYS A 29 2.62 -16.58 8.49
C LYS A 29 3.92 -16.58 7.66
N GLU A 30 3.81 -16.86 6.39
CA GLU A 30 4.92 -16.81 5.45
C GLU A 30 5.14 -15.37 4.95
N LEU A 31 5.54 -14.51 5.88
CA LEU A 31 5.85 -13.10 5.66
C LEU A 31 6.73 -12.54 6.79
N GLY A 32 7.22 -11.33 6.59
CA GLY A 32 7.93 -10.56 7.61
C GLY A 32 9.44 -10.57 7.43
N LEU A 33 10.05 -9.46 7.84
CA LEU A 33 11.49 -9.22 7.71
C LEU A 33 12.33 -10.37 8.30
N PHE A 34 11.97 -10.86 9.50
CA PHE A 34 12.78 -11.88 10.17
C PHE A 34 12.81 -13.20 9.41
N LYS A 35 11.74 -13.57 8.68
CA LYS A 35 11.78 -14.73 7.78
C LYS A 35 12.71 -14.50 6.60
N CYS A 36 12.59 -13.37 5.93
CA CYS A 36 13.47 -13.02 4.82
C CYS A 36 14.93 -12.98 5.24
N ALA A 37 15.25 -12.23 6.28
CA ALA A 37 16.62 -11.99 6.74
C ALA A 37 17.29 -13.24 7.34
N SER A 38 16.52 -14.18 7.88
CA SER A 38 17.05 -15.48 8.35
C SER A 38 17.74 -16.28 7.23
N ARG A 39 17.43 -15.96 5.98
CA ARG A 39 17.97 -16.61 4.78
C ARG A 39 19.14 -15.86 4.14
N PHE A 40 19.43 -14.65 4.57
CA PHE A 40 20.58 -13.90 4.04
C PHE A 40 21.89 -14.61 4.37
N ARG A 41 22.77 -14.72 3.39
CA ARG A 41 24.12 -15.29 3.51
C ARG A 41 25.12 -14.24 3.05
N LYS A 42 25.62 -13.46 4.00
CA LYS A 42 26.45 -12.30 3.73
C LYS A 42 27.93 -12.66 3.78
N ASP A 43 28.67 -12.23 2.76
CA ASP A 43 30.12 -12.25 2.68
C ASP A 43 30.65 -10.87 2.26
N GLY A 44 31.93 -10.72 2.01
CA GLY A 44 32.54 -9.45 1.61
C GLY A 44 32.17 -8.95 0.21
N ASN A 45 31.37 -9.73 -0.56
CA ASN A 45 30.88 -9.38 -1.88
C ASN A 45 29.35 -9.33 -1.94
N THR A 46 28.72 -9.26 -0.76
CA THR A 46 27.25 -9.24 -0.61
C THR A 46 26.79 -7.93 0.00
N LEU A 47 25.75 -7.33 -0.59
CA LEU A 47 25.03 -6.19 -0.04
C LEU A 47 23.60 -6.59 0.36
N VAL A 48 23.12 -6.06 1.47
CA VAL A 48 21.73 -6.16 1.92
C VAL A 48 21.12 -4.77 1.85
N ILE A 49 20.07 -4.61 1.03
CA ILE A 49 19.50 -3.32 0.68
C ILE A 49 17.99 -3.34 0.92
N ASP A 50 17.46 -2.22 1.46
CA ASP A 50 16.03 -2.01 1.60
C ASP A 50 15.55 -0.83 0.74
N GLY A 51 14.39 -1.00 0.11
CA GLY A 51 13.79 -0.05 -0.84
C GLY A 51 12.89 1.01 -0.21
N GLY A 52 12.78 1.07 1.13
CA GLY A 52 11.91 2.03 1.81
C GLY A 52 10.53 1.46 2.18
N ASP A 53 9.70 2.31 2.78
CA ASP A 53 8.40 1.97 3.36
C ASP A 53 8.52 0.92 4.47
N ILE A 54 9.33 1.24 5.50
CA ILE A 54 9.53 0.38 6.67
C ILE A 54 8.66 0.78 7.86
N LEU A 55 8.35 2.07 8.07
CA LEU A 55 7.91 2.59 9.37
C LEU A 55 6.39 2.54 9.58
N GLN A 56 5.57 2.61 8.51
CA GLN A 56 4.12 2.72 8.58
C GLN A 56 3.45 1.61 7.76
N GLY A 57 2.28 1.12 8.22
CA GLY A 57 1.40 0.20 7.50
C GLY A 57 1.05 -1.08 8.28
N SER A 58 1.78 -1.45 9.34
CA SER A 58 1.43 -2.56 10.23
C SER A 58 0.93 -2.10 11.58
N PRO A 59 0.20 -2.97 12.32
CA PRO A 59 -0.12 -2.74 13.72
C PRO A 59 1.10 -2.51 14.61
N LEU A 60 2.25 -3.12 14.31
CA LEU A 60 3.51 -2.86 15.02
C LEU A 60 3.97 -1.42 14.77
N GLY A 61 3.89 -0.93 13.52
CA GLY A 61 4.20 0.46 13.17
C GLY A 61 3.34 1.45 13.94
N ALA A 62 2.02 1.22 13.94
CA ALA A 62 1.07 2.04 14.68
C ALA A 62 1.32 2.00 16.20
N PHE A 63 1.59 0.82 16.78
CA PHE A 63 1.95 0.68 18.19
C PHE A 63 3.24 1.45 18.53
N CYS A 64 4.27 1.37 17.69
CA CYS A 64 5.51 2.10 17.91
C CYS A 64 5.30 3.62 17.85
N HIS A 65 4.48 4.09 16.91
CA HIS A 65 4.15 5.51 16.81
C HIS A 65 3.29 5.98 18.00
N ASP A 66 2.14 5.34 18.23
CA ASP A 66 1.10 5.79 19.16
C ASP A 66 1.48 5.61 20.63
N THR A 67 2.26 4.57 20.94
CA THR A 67 2.55 4.16 22.32
C THR A 67 3.98 4.45 22.72
N ILE A 68 4.96 4.19 21.83
CA ILE A 68 6.38 4.37 22.12
C ILE A 68 6.84 5.78 21.72
N GLY A 69 6.29 6.33 20.64
CA GLY A 69 6.67 7.65 20.09
C GLY A 69 8.05 7.67 19.42
N SER A 70 8.60 6.51 19.04
CA SER A 70 9.92 6.40 18.43
C SER A 70 10.05 5.15 17.55
N ALA A 71 10.73 5.30 16.42
CA ALA A 71 11.07 4.24 15.50
C ALA A 71 12.45 3.59 15.74
N ALA A 72 13.12 3.94 16.84
CA ALA A 72 14.47 3.43 17.16
C ALA A 72 14.53 1.90 17.19
N ARG A 73 13.47 1.23 17.69
CA ARG A 73 13.42 -0.25 17.74
C ARG A 73 13.37 -0.88 16.34
N PHE A 74 12.74 -0.23 15.35
CA PHE A 74 12.81 -0.69 13.96
C PHE A 74 14.24 -0.66 13.44
N ALA A 75 15.00 0.41 13.74
CA ALA A 75 16.41 0.50 13.36
C ALA A 75 17.25 -0.59 14.01
N GLU A 76 17.02 -0.93 15.29
CA GLU A 76 17.69 -2.04 15.98
C GLU A 76 17.42 -3.39 15.28
N MET A 77 16.17 -3.65 14.88
CA MET A 77 15.78 -4.85 14.14
C MET A 77 16.45 -4.91 12.76
N MET A 78 16.47 -3.80 12.02
CA MET A 78 17.19 -3.69 10.73
C MET A 78 18.70 -3.92 10.91
N ASN A 79 19.28 -3.34 11.95
CA ASN A 79 20.70 -3.54 12.29
C ASN A 79 21.01 -5.02 12.57
N ARG A 80 20.08 -5.71 13.24
CA ARG A 80 20.23 -7.14 13.54
C ARG A 80 20.17 -8.01 12.30
N CYS A 81 19.38 -7.59 11.30
CA CYS A 81 19.27 -8.25 9.99
C CYS A 81 20.48 -7.96 9.08
N GLY A 82 21.31 -6.97 9.40
CA GLY A 82 22.59 -6.71 8.72
C GLY A 82 22.48 -5.92 7.42
N TYR A 83 21.55 -5.00 7.32
CA TYR A 83 21.42 -4.09 6.18
C TYR A 83 22.64 -3.18 6.02
N ASP A 84 23.02 -2.92 4.78
CA ASP A 84 24.12 -2.02 4.39
C ASP A 84 23.59 -0.66 3.92
N TYR A 85 22.51 -0.68 3.16
CA TYR A 85 21.89 0.50 2.58
C TYR A 85 20.39 0.44 2.71
N VAL A 86 19.76 1.61 2.87
CA VAL A 86 18.32 1.81 2.76
C VAL A 86 18.06 3.07 1.92
N THR A 87 16.93 3.11 1.21
CA THR A 87 16.34 4.38 0.78
C THR A 87 15.12 4.69 1.64
N LEU A 88 14.43 5.80 1.36
CA LEU A 88 13.19 6.17 2.01
C LEU A 88 12.03 5.90 1.06
N GLY A 89 10.92 5.42 1.61
CA GLY A 89 9.64 5.35 0.90
C GLY A 89 8.71 6.49 1.31
N ASN A 90 7.56 6.58 0.65
CA ASN A 90 6.60 7.64 0.94
C ASN A 90 5.98 7.50 2.33
N HIS A 91 5.75 6.28 2.80
CA HIS A 91 5.20 6.02 4.13
C HIS A 91 6.19 6.23 5.28
N ASP A 92 7.48 6.34 5.00
CA ASP A 92 8.47 6.68 6.04
C ASP A 92 8.34 8.12 6.53
N PHE A 93 7.65 8.99 5.77
CA PHE A 93 7.38 10.39 6.14
C PHE A 93 6.06 10.59 6.90
N ASN A 94 5.15 9.63 6.95
CA ASN A 94 3.79 9.80 7.47
C ASN A 94 3.73 10.25 8.94
N TYR A 95 4.73 9.91 9.73
CA TYR A 95 4.82 10.31 11.14
C TYR A 95 5.74 11.52 11.36
N GLY A 96 6.18 12.17 10.29
CA GLY A 96 6.98 13.37 10.30
C GLY A 96 8.47 13.14 10.58
N MET A 97 9.26 14.19 10.33
CA MET A 97 10.72 14.13 10.41
C MET A 97 11.26 13.72 11.79
N PRO A 98 10.71 14.15 12.94
CA PRO A 98 11.23 13.73 14.24
C PRO A 98 11.14 12.22 14.47
N TYR A 99 10.06 11.57 13.98
CA TYR A 99 9.90 10.13 14.07
C TYR A 99 10.86 9.40 13.13
N LEU A 100 10.98 9.83 11.88
CA LEU A 100 11.94 9.31 10.91
C LEU A 100 13.39 9.47 11.42
N ASP A 101 13.74 10.60 12.00
CA ASP A 101 15.06 10.84 12.58
C ASP A 101 15.37 9.89 13.75
N SER A 102 14.36 9.50 14.53
CA SER A 102 14.54 8.50 15.60
C SER A 102 14.96 7.11 15.07
N TYR A 103 14.51 6.77 13.85
CA TYR A 103 14.96 5.58 13.12
C TYR A 103 16.37 5.75 12.56
N LEU A 104 16.59 6.82 11.79
CA LEU A 104 17.85 7.07 11.08
C LEU A 104 19.05 7.25 12.01
N ASN A 105 18.85 7.83 13.19
CA ASN A 105 19.92 8.05 14.18
C ASN A 105 20.44 6.76 14.84
N VAL A 106 19.65 5.69 14.85
CA VAL A 106 20.02 4.37 15.42
C VAL A 106 20.44 3.39 14.34
N LEU A 107 20.00 3.63 13.10
CA LEU A 107 20.29 2.76 11.97
C LEU A 107 21.77 2.75 11.63
N LYS A 108 22.36 1.55 11.49
CA LYS A 108 23.75 1.36 11.06
C LYS A 108 23.90 1.35 9.54
N ALA A 109 22.86 0.87 8.83
CA ALA A 109 22.80 0.97 7.39
C ALA A 109 22.85 2.44 6.95
N ARG A 110 23.45 2.69 5.80
CA ARG A 110 23.52 4.04 5.25
C ARG A 110 22.25 4.36 4.48
N CYS A 111 21.54 5.40 4.89
CA CYS A 111 20.46 5.95 4.10
C CYS A 111 21.03 6.68 2.88
N VAL A 112 20.49 6.40 1.69
CA VAL A 112 20.77 7.07 0.43
C VAL A 112 19.44 7.51 -0.21
N CYS A 113 19.28 8.81 -0.46
CA CYS A 113 18.07 9.37 -1.10
C CYS A 113 18.41 10.74 -1.69
N GLU A 114 18.87 10.75 -2.94
CA GLU A 114 19.48 11.92 -3.62
C GLU A 114 18.51 13.08 -3.82
N ASN A 115 17.23 12.78 -3.93
CA ASN A 115 16.22 13.81 -4.15
C ASN A 115 15.58 14.33 -2.85
N VAL A 116 15.98 13.83 -1.68
CA VAL A 116 15.67 14.44 -0.39
C VAL A 116 16.78 15.44 -0.01
N ARG A 117 16.44 16.71 0.11
CA ARG A 117 17.36 17.82 0.33
C ARG A 117 17.03 18.53 1.64
N TRP A 118 18.04 19.10 2.29
CA TRP A 118 17.80 20.18 3.22
C TRP A 118 17.27 21.39 2.45
N ASP A 119 16.40 22.22 3.03
CA ASP A 119 15.74 23.32 2.31
C ASP A 119 16.68 24.16 1.42
N GLU A 120 17.88 24.50 1.91
CA GLU A 120 18.86 25.29 1.15
C GLU A 120 20.28 24.66 1.13
N ALA A 121 20.54 23.61 1.91
CA ALA A 121 21.90 23.14 2.22
C ALA A 121 22.38 21.93 1.37
N GLY A 122 21.61 21.46 0.40
CA GLY A 122 22.02 20.37 -0.48
C GLY A 122 21.39 19.02 -0.16
N VAL A 123 21.92 17.95 -0.75
CA VAL A 123 21.39 16.57 -0.60
C VAL A 123 21.58 16.08 0.83
N ARG A 124 20.49 15.61 1.45
CA ARG A 124 20.54 15.09 2.83
C ARG A 124 21.18 13.69 2.90
N PHE A 125 20.85 12.81 1.96
CA PHE A 125 21.28 11.42 1.93
C PHE A 125 21.98 11.10 0.58
N PRO A 126 23.23 11.56 0.38
CA PRO A 126 23.89 11.45 -0.92
C PRO A 126 24.24 10.00 -1.27
N ALA A 127 24.32 9.72 -2.57
CA ALA A 127 24.85 8.49 -3.15
C ALA A 127 26.23 8.14 -2.60
N ARG A 128 26.54 6.83 -2.59
CA ARG A 128 27.77 6.29 -2.01
C ARG A 128 28.50 5.38 -2.99
N ILE A 129 29.83 5.32 -2.86
CA ILE A 129 30.62 4.28 -3.49
C ILE A 129 30.91 3.20 -2.42
N HIS A 130 30.57 1.97 -2.75
CA HIS A 130 30.90 0.79 -1.96
C HIS A 130 31.95 -0.04 -2.69
N THR A 131 33.08 -0.31 -2.03
CA THR A 131 34.11 -1.19 -2.59
C THR A 131 33.99 -2.56 -1.94
N LEU A 132 33.68 -3.58 -2.72
CA LEU A 132 33.57 -4.96 -2.30
C LEU A 132 34.96 -5.57 -2.01
N GLU A 133 34.99 -6.70 -1.32
CA GLU A 133 36.27 -7.42 -1.01
C GLU A 133 37.01 -7.82 -2.28
N ASN A 134 36.32 -8.19 -3.37
CA ASN A 134 36.89 -8.49 -4.69
C ASN A 134 37.35 -7.22 -5.46
N GLY A 135 37.26 -6.04 -4.84
CA GLY A 135 37.64 -4.77 -5.42
C GLY A 135 36.67 -4.21 -6.48
N LEU A 136 35.45 -4.73 -6.57
CA LEU A 136 34.40 -4.11 -7.41
C LEU A 136 33.89 -2.84 -6.72
N ARG A 137 33.89 -1.71 -7.42
CA ARG A 137 33.38 -0.42 -6.92
C ARG A 137 31.96 -0.22 -7.40
N VAL A 138 31.01 -0.19 -6.48
CA VAL A 138 29.58 -0.08 -6.75
C VAL A 138 29.08 1.29 -6.32
N GLY A 139 28.48 2.05 -7.24
CA GLY A 139 27.77 3.29 -6.96
C GLY A 139 26.35 2.99 -6.51
N ILE A 140 25.99 3.40 -5.31
CA ILE A 140 24.64 3.19 -4.71
C ILE A 140 23.91 4.54 -4.70
N ILE A 141 22.79 4.62 -5.41
CA ILE A 141 22.01 5.85 -5.61
C ILE A 141 20.58 5.57 -5.18
N GLY A 142 20.09 6.18 -4.09
CA GLY A 142 18.70 6.09 -3.66
C GLY A 142 17.86 7.30 -4.10
N ILE A 143 16.59 7.10 -4.33
CA ILE A 143 15.58 8.14 -4.61
C ILE A 143 14.20 7.66 -4.16
N VAL A 144 13.30 8.61 -3.92
CA VAL A 144 11.87 8.39 -3.62
C VAL A 144 11.00 9.17 -4.61
N THR A 145 9.78 8.72 -4.85
CA THR A 145 8.82 9.47 -5.66
C THR A 145 8.59 10.88 -5.10
N ASP A 146 8.57 11.90 -5.95
CA ASP A 146 8.27 13.27 -5.54
C ASP A 146 6.79 13.52 -5.25
N TYR A 147 5.95 12.52 -5.47
CA TYR A 147 4.52 12.53 -5.10
C TYR A 147 4.30 12.55 -3.57
N VAL A 148 5.31 12.26 -2.77
CA VAL A 148 5.29 12.52 -1.32
C VAL A 148 4.87 13.96 -1.03
N ASN A 149 5.28 14.95 -1.84
CA ASN A 149 4.88 16.35 -1.68
C ASN A 149 3.37 16.58 -1.91
N ILE A 150 2.68 15.66 -2.58
CA ILE A 150 1.24 15.73 -2.85
C ILE A 150 0.45 15.04 -1.75
N TRP A 151 0.96 13.89 -1.29
CA TRP A 151 0.25 13.03 -0.32
C TRP A 151 0.48 13.45 1.13
N GLU A 152 1.67 13.98 1.41
CA GLU A 152 2.08 14.22 2.80
C GLU A 152 1.72 15.63 3.26
N LYS A 153 1.46 15.77 4.55
CA LYS A 153 1.21 17.08 5.17
C LYS A 153 2.50 17.91 5.19
N PRO A 154 2.43 19.22 4.87
CA PRO A 154 3.62 20.07 4.87
C PRO A 154 4.41 20.06 6.19
N GLU A 155 3.72 19.94 7.33
CA GLU A 155 4.35 19.86 8.65
C GLU A 155 5.18 18.59 8.86
N HIS A 156 4.85 17.47 8.18
CA HIS A 156 5.63 16.24 8.23
C HIS A 156 6.92 16.33 7.42
N LEU A 157 6.97 17.22 6.44
CA LEU A 157 8.13 17.47 5.58
C LEU A 157 8.95 18.70 6.03
N ALA A 158 8.68 19.23 7.23
CA ALA A 158 9.34 20.43 7.70
C ALA A 158 10.89 20.28 7.71
N GLY A 159 11.58 21.24 7.09
CA GLY A 159 13.05 21.29 7.00
C GLY A 159 13.65 20.46 5.88
N ILE A 160 12.84 19.83 5.00
CA ILE A 160 13.29 19.13 3.81
C ILE A 160 12.49 19.53 2.57
N ALA A 161 13.08 19.30 1.41
CA ALA A 161 12.43 19.38 0.11
C ALA A 161 12.67 18.08 -0.67
N ILE A 162 11.63 17.53 -1.29
CA ILE A 162 11.73 16.34 -2.15
C ILE A 162 11.62 16.83 -3.58
N THR A 163 12.68 16.59 -4.38
CA THR A 163 12.79 17.08 -5.76
C THR A 163 12.51 15.98 -6.79
N ASP A 164 12.41 16.36 -8.07
CA ASP A 164 12.25 15.38 -9.16
C ASP A 164 13.37 14.32 -9.12
N PRO A 165 13.03 13.02 -9.10
CA PRO A 165 14.02 11.95 -8.97
C PRO A 165 14.94 11.84 -10.20
N ILE A 166 14.48 12.12 -11.41
CA ILE A 166 15.29 11.93 -12.63
C ILE A 166 16.51 12.85 -12.67
N PRO A 167 16.38 14.19 -12.50
CA PRO A 167 17.54 15.06 -12.41
C PRO A 167 18.47 14.76 -11.25
N ALA A 168 17.92 14.26 -10.12
CA ALA A 168 18.72 13.89 -8.95
C ALA A 168 19.63 12.70 -9.26
N VAL A 169 19.09 11.65 -9.89
CA VAL A 169 19.88 10.48 -10.33
C VAL A 169 20.90 10.89 -11.38
N ALA A 170 20.52 11.71 -12.36
CA ALA A 170 21.44 12.18 -13.39
C ALA A 170 22.66 12.90 -12.78
N ALA A 171 22.43 13.78 -11.81
CA ALA A 171 23.49 14.48 -11.09
C ALA A 171 24.37 13.53 -10.26
N ALA A 172 23.77 12.49 -9.65
CA ALA A 172 24.51 11.48 -8.90
C ALA A 172 25.41 10.65 -9.85
N LEU A 173 24.87 10.19 -10.97
CA LEU A 173 25.63 9.44 -11.98
C LEU A 173 26.83 10.24 -12.50
N GLU A 174 26.63 11.54 -12.79
CA GLU A 174 27.74 12.40 -13.24
C GLU A 174 28.83 12.51 -12.18
N ARG A 175 28.48 12.62 -10.89
CA ARG A 175 29.47 12.66 -9.80
C ARG A 175 30.22 11.32 -9.62
N LEU A 176 29.57 10.21 -9.95
CA LEU A 176 30.12 8.86 -9.80
C LEU A 176 30.87 8.39 -11.05
N ARG A 177 30.73 9.09 -12.18
CA ARG A 177 31.40 8.76 -13.45
C ARG A 177 32.90 8.52 -13.22
N ASP A 178 33.42 7.48 -13.85
CA ASP A 178 34.83 7.04 -13.75
C ASP A 178 35.30 6.57 -12.35
N GLN A 179 34.45 6.66 -11.34
CA GLN A 179 34.79 6.23 -9.99
C GLN A 179 34.25 4.83 -9.64
N VAL A 180 33.28 4.33 -10.40
CA VAL A 180 32.59 3.07 -10.14
C VAL A 180 32.65 2.12 -11.34
N ASP A 181 32.55 0.84 -11.08
CA ASP A 181 32.55 -0.22 -12.08
C ASP A 181 31.11 -0.69 -12.37
N LEU A 182 30.18 -0.45 -11.43
CA LEU A 182 28.78 -0.82 -11.48
C LEU A 182 27.92 0.24 -10.79
N THR A 183 26.73 0.54 -11.33
CA THR A 183 25.76 1.44 -10.73
C THR A 183 24.49 0.70 -10.31
N VAL A 184 24.03 0.94 -9.08
CA VAL A 184 22.80 0.40 -8.50
C VAL A 184 21.92 1.57 -8.05
N GLY A 185 20.80 1.78 -8.74
CA GLY A 185 19.72 2.67 -8.33
C GLY A 185 18.76 1.95 -7.39
N ILE A 186 18.29 2.64 -6.36
CA ILE A 186 17.21 2.20 -5.47
C ILE A 186 16.12 3.24 -5.57
N TYR A 187 15.04 2.93 -6.22
CA TYR A 187 13.92 3.86 -6.43
C TYR A 187 12.68 3.39 -5.68
N HIS A 188 12.31 4.10 -4.63
CA HIS A 188 11.00 3.93 -4.04
C HIS A 188 9.94 4.64 -4.89
N GLY A 189 9.45 3.93 -5.85
CA GLY A 189 8.50 4.24 -6.88
C GLY A 189 8.46 3.12 -7.91
N GLY A 190 7.45 3.12 -8.77
CA GLY A 190 7.19 2.03 -9.69
C GLY A 190 7.27 2.41 -11.16
N PHE A 191 6.66 1.56 -11.98
CA PHE A 191 6.67 1.67 -13.43
C PHE A 191 5.38 2.32 -13.94
N GLU A 192 5.50 3.39 -14.70
CA GLU A 192 4.41 4.09 -15.39
C GLU A 192 4.01 3.40 -16.70
N ARG A 193 4.74 2.35 -17.09
CA ARG A 193 4.48 1.57 -18.31
C ARG A 193 4.51 0.09 -18.03
N ASP A 194 3.73 -0.65 -18.79
CA ASP A 194 3.81 -2.11 -18.88
C ASP A 194 5.18 -2.54 -19.39
N LEU A 195 5.86 -3.37 -18.63
CA LEU A 195 7.26 -3.74 -18.88
C LEU A 195 7.44 -4.62 -20.12
N ALA A 196 6.41 -5.38 -20.52
CA ALA A 196 6.49 -6.25 -21.69
C ALA A 196 6.16 -5.51 -23.00
N THR A 197 5.20 -4.59 -22.95
CA THR A 197 4.65 -3.92 -24.14
C THR A 197 5.08 -2.46 -24.29
N GLY A 198 5.57 -1.81 -23.23
CA GLY A 198 5.89 -0.38 -23.18
C GLY A 198 4.65 0.52 -23.16
N ARG A 199 3.43 -0.06 -23.09
CA ARG A 199 2.18 0.70 -23.05
C ARG A 199 2.12 1.54 -21.77
N VAL A 200 1.71 2.81 -21.88
CA VAL A 200 1.50 3.70 -20.73
C VAL A 200 0.36 3.16 -19.89
N LEU A 201 0.61 2.93 -18.60
CA LEU A 201 -0.36 2.51 -17.59
C LEU A 201 -0.85 3.69 -16.75
N SER A 202 0.02 4.67 -16.50
CA SER A 202 -0.32 5.89 -15.76
C SER A 202 0.24 7.09 -16.48
N ALA A 203 -0.56 8.17 -16.56
CA ALA A 203 -0.14 9.47 -17.10
C ALA A 203 0.37 10.41 -15.99
N THR A 204 0.31 9.99 -14.73
CA THR A 204 0.85 10.77 -13.61
C THR A 204 2.38 10.66 -13.57
N ARG A 205 3.01 11.49 -12.73
CA ARG A 205 4.46 11.44 -12.48
C ARG A 205 4.80 10.64 -11.21
N GLU A 206 3.82 10.01 -10.61
CA GLU A 206 3.99 9.18 -9.41
C GLU A 206 5.06 8.12 -9.60
N ASN A 207 4.95 7.40 -10.70
CA ASN A 207 5.87 6.34 -11.08
C ASN A 207 6.65 6.77 -12.33
N VAL A 208 7.99 6.67 -12.29
CA VAL A 208 8.87 7.09 -13.39
C VAL A 208 10.03 6.10 -13.63
N ALA A 209 9.94 4.87 -13.10
CA ALA A 209 11.03 3.89 -13.23
C ALA A 209 11.34 3.55 -14.69
N TYR A 210 10.31 3.44 -15.54
CA TYR A 210 10.52 3.15 -16.96
C TYR A 210 11.29 4.30 -17.66
N ARG A 211 10.95 5.55 -17.34
CA ARG A 211 11.67 6.74 -17.84
C ARG A 211 13.10 6.80 -17.32
N ILE A 212 13.33 6.47 -16.05
CA ILE A 212 14.69 6.38 -15.48
C ILE A 212 15.53 5.42 -16.32
N CYS A 213 15.01 4.24 -16.65
CA CYS A 213 15.71 3.27 -17.51
C CYS A 213 15.93 3.76 -18.94
N GLN A 214 15.06 4.63 -19.48
CA GLN A 214 15.19 5.16 -20.84
C GLN A 214 16.15 6.35 -20.93
N GLU A 215 16.18 7.19 -19.91
CA GLU A 215 16.85 8.48 -19.92
C GLU A 215 18.24 8.44 -19.26
N LEU A 216 18.50 7.43 -18.41
CA LEU A 216 19.71 7.37 -17.59
C LEU A 216 20.47 6.04 -17.76
N ASP A 217 21.79 6.10 -17.62
CA ASP A 217 22.68 4.94 -17.76
C ASP A 217 22.93 4.27 -16.40
N LEU A 218 21.94 3.52 -15.94
CA LEU A 218 22.01 2.67 -14.73
C LEU A 218 22.17 1.20 -15.11
N ASP A 219 23.00 0.47 -14.39
CA ASP A 219 23.17 -0.97 -14.60
C ASP A 219 22.01 -1.77 -13.97
N ILE A 220 21.66 -1.45 -12.72
CA ILE A 220 20.60 -2.11 -11.94
C ILE A 220 19.68 -1.04 -11.37
N LEU A 221 18.36 -1.27 -11.41
CA LEU A 221 17.34 -0.47 -10.72
C LEU A 221 16.49 -1.37 -9.85
N LEU A 222 16.64 -1.24 -8.54
CA LEU A 222 15.81 -1.86 -7.51
C LEU A 222 14.62 -0.94 -7.25
N THR A 223 13.38 -1.44 -7.38
CA THR A 223 12.15 -0.64 -7.26
C THR A 223 11.23 -1.16 -6.17
N GLY A 224 10.24 -0.36 -5.75
CA GLY A 224 9.23 -0.69 -4.75
C GLY A 224 7.91 0.02 -5.01
N HIS A 225 7.13 0.33 -3.95
CA HIS A 225 5.94 1.18 -3.96
C HIS A 225 4.67 0.55 -4.56
N GLN A 226 4.76 -0.17 -5.67
CA GLN A 226 3.58 -0.73 -6.34
C GLN A 226 3.13 -2.09 -5.77
N HIS A 227 3.87 -2.67 -4.82
CA HIS A 227 3.58 -3.97 -4.22
C HIS A 227 3.44 -5.10 -5.25
N MET A 228 4.19 -5.01 -6.35
CA MET A 228 4.19 -5.99 -7.46
C MET A 228 5.47 -6.80 -7.42
N SER A 229 5.39 -8.12 -7.65
CA SER A 229 6.58 -8.94 -7.84
C SER A 229 7.07 -8.84 -9.29
N VAL A 230 8.26 -8.24 -9.49
CA VAL A 230 8.98 -8.21 -10.77
C VAL A 230 10.28 -8.98 -10.56
N PRO A 231 10.35 -10.25 -11.03
CA PRO A 231 11.46 -11.15 -10.70
C PRO A 231 12.79 -10.75 -11.35
N GLY A 232 12.77 -9.91 -12.37
CA GLY A 232 13.95 -9.37 -13.03
C GLY A 232 13.86 -9.44 -14.54
N GLN A 233 14.14 -8.30 -15.18
CA GLN A 233 14.23 -8.20 -16.65
C GLN A 233 15.01 -6.97 -17.07
N MET A 234 15.41 -6.91 -18.36
CA MET A 234 16.06 -5.76 -18.94
C MET A 234 15.04 -4.76 -19.49
N VAL A 235 15.18 -3.49 -19.12
CA VAL A 235 14.41 -2.37 -19.66
C VAL A 235 15.41 -1.31 -20.15
N SER A 236 15.45 -1.05 -21.45
CA SER A 236 16.33 -0.03 -22.08
C SER A 236 17.82 -0.13 -21.67
N GLY A 237 18.31 -1.32 -21.34
CA GLY A 237 19.71 -1.52 -20.92
C GLY A 237 19.92 -1.60 -19.40
N THR A 238 18.92 -1.28 -18.59
CA THR A 238 18.93 -1.40 -17.12
C THR A 238 18.28 -2.71 -16.67
N PHE A 239 18.88 -3.43 -15.74
CA PHE A 239 18.28 -4.61 -15.12
C PHE A 239 17.36 -4.16 -13.98
N VAL A 240 16.08 -4.46 -14.06
CA VAL A 240 15.06 -4.00 -13.11
C VAL A 240 14.45 -5.16 -12.31
N VAL A 241 14.16 -4.90 -11.02
CA VAL A 241 13.50 -5.83 -10.12
C VAL A 241 12.57 -5.09 -9.16
N GLN A 242 11.52 -5.78 -8.65
CA GLN A 242 10.66 -5.30 -7.56
C GLN A 242 10.19 -6.49 -6.71
N PRO A 243 10.32 -6.49 -5.38
CA PRO A 243 9.69 -7.48 -4.51
C PRO A 243 8.23 -7.11 -4.25
N SER A 244 7.43 -8.08 -3.80
CA SER A 244 6.13 -7.80 -3.18
C SER A 244 6.30 -7.15 -1.80
N ASP A 245 5.18 -6.79 -1.17
CA ASP A 245 5.13 -6.11 0.13
C ASP A 245 5.21 -7.05 1.35
N LYS A 246 5.32 -6.46 2.55
CA LYS A 246 5.23 -7.13 3.88
C LYS A 246 6.25 -8.23 4.11
N GLY A 247 7.31 -8.27 3.30
CA GLY A 247 8.31 -9.33 3.39
C GLY A 247 7.74 -10.71 3.10
N GLN A 248 6.79 -10.85 2.17
CA GLN A 248 6.32 -12.14 1.65
C GLN A 248 7.42 -12.84 0.84
N GLU A 249 8.32 -12.05 0.30
CA GLU A 249 9.50 -12.48 -0.46
C GLU A 249 10.62 -11.45 -0.36
N PHE A 250 11.79 -11.83 -0.79
CA PHE A 250 12.88 -10.91 -1.10
C PHE A 250 13.51 -11.31 -2.43
N LEU A 251 14.27 -10.41 -3.03
CA LEU A 251 14.99 -10.69 -4.26
C LEU A 251 16.47 -10.91 -3.96
N ARG A 252 17.03 -11.96 -4.54
CA ARG A 252 18.47 -12.20 -4.64
C ARG A 252 18.91 -11.81 -6.04
N VAL A 253 19.62 -10.70 -6.16
CA VAL A 253 20.15 -10.19 -7.42
C VAL A 253 21.64 -10.49 -7.49
N GLU A 254 22.08 -11.01 -8.62
CA GLU A 254 23.49 -11.29 -8.89
C GLU A 254 23.97 -10.45 -10.08
N ALA A 255 25.15 -9.85 -9.92
CA ALA A 255 25.85 -9.16 -10.97
C ALA A 255 27.24 -9.74 -11.14
N ALA A 256 27.63 -10.00 -12.38
CA ALA A 256 29.00 -10.38 -12.74
C ALA A 256 29.57 -9.34 -13.70
N VAL A 257 30.75 -8.81 -13.35
CA VAL A 257 31.45 -7.77 -14.13
C VAL A 257 32.81 -8.29 -14.58
N SER A 258 33.05 -8.27 -15.88
CA SER A 258 34.27 -8.78 -16.50
C SER A 258 34.74 -7.89 -17.66
N GLY A 259 35.89 -8.19 -18.26
CA GLY A 259 36.34 -7.50 -19.46
C GLY A 259 35.45 -7.71 -20.70
N SER A 260 34.55 -8.70 -20.67
CA SER A 260 33.59 -8.99 -21.75
C SER A 260 32.22 -8.30 -21.55
N GLY A 261 32.01 -7.63 -20.40
CA GLY A 261 30.77 -6.92 -20.10
C GLY A 261 30.19 -7.26 -18.73
N LYS A 262 28.95 -6.84 -18.53
CA LYS A 262 28.17 -7.03 -17.29
C LYS A 262 27.04 -8.03 -17.55
N CYS A 263 26.77 -8.92 -16.61
CA CYS A 263 25.69 -9.89 -16.68
C CYS A 263 24.89 -9.84 -15.36
N PHE A 264 23.56 -9.89 -15.46
CA PHE A 264 22.65 -9.78 -14.34
C PHE A 264 21.68 -10.95 -14.30
N SER A 265 21.32 -11.38 -13.11
CA SER A 265 20.25 -12.33 -12.87
C SER A 265 19.61 -12.08 -11.51
N SER A 266 18.42 -12.59 -11.30
CA SER A 266 17.74 -12.52 -10.02
C SER A 266 16.90 -13.76 -9.74
N GLU A 267 16.64 -13.98 -8.48
CA GLU A 267 15.78 -15.02 -7.95
C GLU A 267 14.81 -14.40 -6.96
N THR A 268 13.50 -14.64 -7.15
CA THR A 268 12.48 -14.34 -6.14
C THR A 268 12.48 -15.44 -5.09
N VAL A 269 12.72 -15.07 -3.84
CA VAL A 269 12.87 -16.00 -2.71
C VAL A 269 11.71 -15.79 -1.75
N PRO A 270 10.70 -16.68 -1.72
CA PRO A 270 9.57 -16.57 -0.78
C PRO A 270 10.03 -16.65 0.68
N ALA A 271 9.29 -15.98 1.57
CA ALA A 271 9.54 -15.95 3.02
C ALA A 271 9.19 -17.27 3.72
N HIS A 272 9.67 -18.40 3.20
CA HIS A 272 9.46 -19.73 3.77
C HIS A 272 10.55 -20.10 4.77
N GLY A 273 10.20 -20.95 5.73
CA GLY A 273 11.12 -21.49 6.70
C GLY A 273 11.05 -20.81 8.06
N GLU A 274 11.95 -21.18 8.94
CA GLU A 274 11.97 -20.72 10.33
C GLU A 274 12.69 -19.38 10.49
N CYS A 275 12.16 -18.53 11.36
CA CYS A 275 12.86 -17.36 11.84
C CYS A 275 13.99 -17.76 12.80
N ARG A 276 15.02 -16.94 12.90
CA ARG A 276 16.06 -17.09 13.92
C ARG A 276 15.45 -16.88 15.32
N ALA A 277 15.51 -17.94 16.14
CA ALA A 277 14.95 -17.92 17.49
C ALA A 277 15.62 -16.87 18.41
N ASP A 278 16.91 -16.60 18.21
CA ASP A 278 17.64 -15.55 18.94
C ASP A 278 17.09 -14.15 18.64
N TRP A 279 16.68 -13.86 17.39
CA TRP A 279 16.08 -12.58 17.03
C TRP A 279 14.66 -12.41 17.60
N LEU A 280 13.86 -13.47 17.50
CA LEU A 280 12.50 -13.46 18.08
C LEU A 280 12.54 -13.26 19.60
N ALA A 281 13.52 -13.87 20.30
CA ALA A 281 13.69 -13.70 21.72
C ALA A 281 14.18 -12.29 22.11
N GLU A 282 15.14 -11.73 21.35
CA GLU A 282 15.71 -10.40 21.58
C GLU A 282 14.66 -9.28 21.50
N PHE A 283 13.70 -9.40 20.56
CA PHE A 283 12.67 -8.39 20.31
C PHE A 283 11.26 -8.81 20.76
N ALA A 284 11.14 -9.87 21.57
CA ALA A 284 9.84 -10.41 22.00
C ALA A 284 8.98 -9.41 22.78
N ASP A 285 9.57 -8.41 23.40
CA ASP A 285 8.88 -7.33 24.11
C ASP A 285 8.05 -6.47 23.15
N MET A 286 8.56 -6.19 21.95
CA MET A 286 7.88 -5.39 20.93
C MET A 286 6.65 -6.11 20.39
N GLU A 287 6.82 -7.39 20.04
CA GLU A 287 5.70 -8.20 19.55
C GLU A 287 4.59 -8.35 20.60
N ARG A 288 4.96 -8.68 21.86
CA ARG A 288 3.99 -8.75 22.97
C ARG A 288 3.30 -7.41 23.21
N GLY A 289 4.03 -6.29 23.11
CA GLY A 289 3.48 -4.95 23.25
C GLY A 289 2.44 -4.66 22.18
N ALA A 290 2.75 -4.93 20.90
CA ALA A 290 1.84 -4.75 19.77
C ALA A 290 0.59 -5.64 19.90
N GLN A 291 0.74 -6.90 20.29
CA GLN A 291 -0.38 -7.81 20.52
C GLN A 291 -1.30 -7.32 21.66
N ALA A 292 -0.71 -6.87 22.78
CA ALA A 292 -1.46 -6.30 23.90
C ALA A 292 -2.19 -5.01 23.51
N TRP A 293 -1.57 -4.16 22.68
CA TRP A 293 -2.17 -2.95 22.14
C TRP A 293 -3.34 -3.26 21.20
N LEU A 294 -3.21 -4.29 20.37
CA LEU A 294 -4.29 -4.78 19.51
C LEU A 294 -5.47 -5.37 20.30
N ASP A 295 -5.21 -5.97 21.45
CA ASP A 295 -6.25 -6.55 22.31
C ASP A 295 -6.99 -5.51 23.16
N GLN A 296 -6.60 -4.23 23.11
CA GLN A 296 -7.31 -3.16 23.80
C GLN A 296 -8.75 -3.03 23.28
N VAL A 297 -9.69 -3.02 24.23
CA VAL A 297 -11.11 -2.79 23.93
C VAL A 297 -11.30 -1.33 23.52
N VAL A 298 -11.95 -1.11 22.38
CA VAL A 298 -12.25 0.21 21.84
C VAL A 298 -13.74 0.56 21.93
N GLY A 299 -14.61 -0.42 22.16
CA GLY A 299 -16.04 -0.21 22.34
C GLY A 299 -16.81 -1.49 22.61
N HIS A 300 -18.12 -1.32 22.86
CA HIS A 300 -19.05 -2.41 23.04
C HIS A 300 -20.26 -2.16 22.15
N LEU A 301 -20.71 -3.16 21.42
CA LEU A 301 -21.91 -3.13 20.60
C LEU A 301 -23.05 -3.83 21.37
N GLU A 302 -24.25 -3.27 21.35
CA GLU A 302 -25.44 -3.94 21.87
C GLU A 302 -25.71 -5.24 21.08
N THR A 303 -25.60 -5.16 19.77
CA THR A 303 -25.72 -6.29 18.85
C THR A 303 -24.43 -6.41 18.01
N PRO A 304 -23.78 -7.58 17.97
CA PRO A 304 -22.58 -7.78 17.16
C PRO A 304 -22.91 -7.61 15.67
N MET A 305 -21.99 -7.04 14.89
CA MET A 305 -22.10 -6.90 13.45
C MET A 305 -21.40 -8.07 12.77
N LEU A 306 -22.05 -9.22 12.73
CA LEU A 306 -21.48 -10.42 12.13
C LEU A 306 -21.75 -10.48 10.63
N PRO A 307 -20.77 -10.94 9.82
CA PRO A 307 -20.97 -11.11 8.39
C PRO A 307 -21.91 -12.29 8.12
N ASP A 308 -22.59 -12.21 7.00
CA ASP A 308 -23.30 -13.32 6.37
C ASP A 308 -22.56 -13.68 5.05
N THR A 309 -23.17 -14.52 4.22
CA THR A 309 -22.62 -14.78 2.89
C THR A 309 -22.54 -13.50 2.06
N PRO A 310 -21.52 -13.31 1.22
CA PRO A 310 -21.39 -12.10 0.40
C PRO A 310 -22.64 -11.79 -0.42
N LEU A 311 -23.29 -12.81 -0.99
CA LEU A 311 -24.53 -12.65 -1.74
C LEU A 311 -25.68 -12.10 -0.87
N ARG A 312 -25.82 -12.63 0.34
CA ARG A 312 -26.89 -12.21 1.25
C ARG A 312 -26.67 -10.79 1.75
N MET A 313 -25.42 -10.47 2.13
CA MET A 313 -25.06 -9.09 2.51
C MET A 313 -25.33 -8.10 1.38
N ALA A 314 -24.99 -8.46 0.13
CA ALA A 314 -25.25 -7.61 -1.02
C ALA A 314 -26.76 -7.42 -1.31
N ALA A 315 -27.59 -8.48 -1.12
CA ALA A 315 -29.01 -8.44 -1.42
C ALA A 315 -29.88 -7.85 -0.31
N GLU A 316 -29.49 -8.05 0.96
CA GLU A 316 -30.30 -7.71 2.15
C GLU A 316 -29.70 -6.56 2.99
N GLY A 317 -28.43 -6.17 2.71
CA GLY A 317 -27.68 -5.18 3.48
C GLY A 317 -26.73 -5.78 4.51
N SER A 318 -25.84 -4.95 5.02
CA SER A 318 -24.84 -5.31 6.02
C SER A 318 -24.65 -4.17 7.02
N ALA A 319 -24.83 -4.46 8.31
CA ALA A 319 -24.56 -3.50 9.38
C ALA A 319 -23.10 -3.00 9.36
N LEU A 320 -22.17 -3.84 8.90
CA LEU A 320 -20.76 -3.47 8.74
C LEU A 320 -20.58 -2.44 7.60
N ALA A 321 -21.26 -2.60 6.47
CA ALA A 321 -21.26 -1.63 5.38
C ALA A 321 -21.93 -0.31 5.80
N ASP A 322 -23.03 -0.39 6.57
CA ASP A 322 -23.69 0.79 7.15
C ASP A 322 -22.74 1.55 8.08
N LEU A 323 -21.96 0.84 8.92
CA LEU A 323 -20.95 1.45 9.78
C LEU A 323 -19.87 2.16 8.94
N PHE A 324 -19.33 1.50 7.90
CA PHE A 324 -18.30 2.09 7.06
C PHE A 324 -18.81 3.34 6.34
N ASN A 325 -19.98 3.27 5.74
CA ASN A 325 -20.62 4.44 5.11
C ASN A 325 -20.87 5.58 6.12
N THR A 326 -21.30 5.25 7.32
CA THR A 326 -21.52 6.23 8.39
C THR A 326 -20.23 6.97 8.77
N VAL A 327 -19.14 6.23 8.94
CA VAL A 327 -17.82 6.81 9.28
C VAL A 327 -17.31 7.67 8.13
N GLN A 328 -17.45 7.22 6.89
CA GLN A 328 -17.11 8.00 5.69
C GLN A 328 -17.91 9.32 5.63
N LEU A 329 -19.21 9.29 5.87
CA LEU A 329 -20.06 10.50 5.91
C LEU A 329 -19.64 11.43 7.04
N ALA A 330 -19.39 10.90 8.24
CA ALA A 330 -18.97 11.69 9.39
C ALA A 330 -17.59 12.35 9.18
N ALA A 331 -16.65 11.67 8.56
CA ALA A 331 -15.32 12.19 8.26
C ALA A 331 -15.31 13.19 7.10
N SER A 332 -16.16 12.96 6.10
CA SER A 332 -16.15 13.73 4.86
C SER A 332 -17.13 14.91 4.83
N GLY A 333 -18.27 14.81 5.50
CA GLY A 333 -19.38 15.74 5.32
C GLY A 333 -20.01 15.69 3.91
N ALA A 334 -19.74 14.63 3.14
CA ALA A 334 -20.30 14.44 1.81
C ALA A 334 -21.80 14.12 1.88
N GLN A 335 -22.51 14.31 0.76
CA GLN A 335 -23.94 13.99 0.64
C GLN A 335 -24.17 12.49 0.50
N LEU A 336 -23.26 11.78 -0.15
CA LEU A 336 -23.30 10.36 -0.43
C LEU A 336 -22.05 9.66 0.07
N SER A 337 -22.18 8.39 0.39
CA SER A 337 -21.04 7.52 0.70
C SER A 337 -21.14 6.22 -0.06
N VAL A 338 -20.00 5.70 -0.48
CA VAL A 338 -19.87 4.45 -1.22
C VAL A 338 -18.76 3.62 -0.57
N THR A 339 -19.08 2.40 -0.15
CA THR A 339 -18.14 1.48 0.46
C THR A 339 -18.30 0.06 -0.07
N SER A 340 -17.28 -0.77 0.12
CA SER A 340 -17.32 -2.20 -0.17
C SER A 340 -16.81 -3.01 1.01
N LEU A 341 -17.07 -4.32 1.02
CA LEU A 341 -16.59 -5.26 2.02
C LEU A 341 -15.51 -6.16 1.43
N ALA A 342 -14.57 -6.60 2.25
CA ALA A 342 -13.58 -7.59 1.84
C ALA A 342 -14.24 -8.94 1.51
N ASN A 343 -13.59 -9.77 0.70
CA ASN A 343 -14.09 -11.11 0.35
C ASN A 343 -14.40 -11.98 1.59
N ASP A 344 -13.56 -11.83 2.59
CA ASP A 344 -13.56 -12.53 3.87
C ASP A 344 -13.75 -11.54 5.03
N ALA A 345 -14.59 -10.53 4.84
CA ALA A 345 -14.83 -9.49 5.84
C ALA A 345 -15.11 -10.10 7.22
N ALA A 346 -14.26 -9.81 8.18
CA ALA A 346 -14.53 -10.15 9.57
C ALA A 346 -15.61 -9.21 10.12
N GLY A 347 -16.48 -9.75 10.97
CA GLY A 347 -17.46 -8.93 11.68
C GLY A 347 -16.86 -8.27 12.92
N LEU A 348 -17.69 -7.46 13.57
CA LEU A 348 -17.35 -6.87 14.86
C LEU A 348 -18.11 -7.61 15.97
N PRO A 349 -17.40 -8.20 16.95
CA PRO A 349 -18.03 -8.85 18.09
C PRO A 349 -18.68 -7.83 19.04
N GLN A 350 -19.42 -8.30 20.05
CA GLN A 350 -20.03 -7.41 21.03
C GLN A 350 -18.99 -6.59 21.82
N THR A 351 -17.85 -7.19 22.18
CA THR A 351 -16.70 -6.46 22.75
C THR A 351 -15.70 -6.26 21.63
N VAL A 352 -15.62 -5.03 21.14
CA VAL A 352 -14.77 -4.66 19.99
C VAL A 352 -13.38 -4.26 20.44
N ARG A 353 -12.36 -4.92 19.89
CA ARG A 353 -10.94 -4.60 20.09
C ARG A 353 -10.38 -3.89 18.85
N ARG A 354 -9.20 -3.30 18.99
CA ARG A 354 -8.48 -2.72 17.85
C ARG A 354 -8.29 -3.72 16.72
N ARG A 355 -7.89 -4.96 17.04
CA ARG A 355 -7.71 -6.02 16.02
C ARG A 355 -8.98 -6.34 15.25
N ASP A 356 -10.15 -6.24 15.88
CA ASP A 356 -11.43 -6.52 15.25
C ASP A 356 -11.73 -5.46 14.16
N ILE A 357 -11.38 -4.19 14.43
CA ILE A 357 -11.48 -3.11 13.44
C ILE A 357 -10.57 -3.39 12.22
N LEU A 358 -9.29 -3.72 12.48
CA LEU A 358 -8.32 -4.00 11.40
C LEU A 358 -8.69 -5.24 10.59
N ASN A 359 -9.34 -6.23 11.22
CA ASN A 359 -9.83 -7.42 10.52
C ASN A 359 -11.09 -7.11 9.71
N ALA A 360 -11.97 -6.24 10.21
CA ALA A 360 -13.18 -5.84 9.51
C ALA A 360 -12.88 -4.97 8.28
N TYR A 361 -11.86 -4.09 8.39
CA TYR A 361 -11.38 -3.25 7.27
C TYR A 361 -9.88 -3.50 7.03
N PRO A 362 -9.52 -4.50 6.23
CA PRO A 362 -8.12 -4.93 6.07
C PRO A 362 -7.31 -4.12 5.05
N TYR A 363 -7.87 -3.05 4.52
CA TYR A 363 -7.24 -2.22 3.49
C TYR A 363 -6.61 -0.96 4.08
N THR A 364 -5.52 -0.50 3.48
CA THR A 364 -4.84 0.77 3.82
C THR A 364 -5.40 1.95 3.01
N ASN A 365 -6.68 1.90 2.64
CA ASN A 365 -7.30 2.95 1.84
C ASN A 365 -7.56 4.21 2.68
N THR A 366 -7.21 5.34 2.09
CA THR A 366 -7.68 6.67 2.49
C THR A 366 -9.03 6.99 1.83
N LEU A 367 -9.57 8.18 2.05
CA LEU A 367 -10.85 8.59 1.49
C LEU A 367 -10.71 9.75 0.52
N THR A 368 -11.49 9.71 -0.55
CA THR A 368 -11.58 10.77 -1.55
C THR A 368 -13.04 11.23 -1.68
N VAL A 369 -13.28 12.53 -1.65
CA VAL A 369 -14.58 13.13 -1.94
C VAL A 369 -14.57 13.62 -3.38
N LEU A 370 -15.42 13.02 -4.21
CA LEU A 370 -15.61 13.41 -5.60
C LEU A 370 -16.89 14.24 -5.76
N GLU A 371 -16.88 15.15 -6.72
CA GLU A 371 -18.09 15.73 -7.29
C GLU A 371 -18.54 14.86 -8.45
N ILE A 372 -19.73 14.24 -8.33
CA ILE A 372 -20.27 13.30 -9.32
C ILE A 372 -21.63 13.77 -9.82
N THR A 373 -21.94 13.46 -11.07
CA THR A 373 -23.32 13.66 -11.61
C THR A 373 -24.23 12.49 -11.31
N GLY A 374 -25.53 12.68 -11.39
CA GLY A 374 -26.51 11.59 -11.27
C GLY A 374 -26.31 10.50 -12.33
N ALA A 375 -25.83 10.87 -13.52
CA ALA A 375 -25.45 9.91 -14.56
C ALA A 375 -24.28 9.02 -14.13
N VAL A 376 -23.25 9.61 -13.51
CA VAL A 376 -22.10 8.87 -12.95
C VAL A 376 -22.54 7.94 -11.82
N LEU A 377 -23.37 8.45 -10.89
CA LEU A 377 -23.93 7.65 -9.81
C LEU A 377 -24.72 6.44 -10.33
N ARG A 378 -25.63 6.68 -11.28
CA ARG A 378 -26.43 5.60 -11.90
C ARG A 378 -25.54 4.56 -12.58
N ARG A 379 -24.52 4.99 -13.33
CA ARG A 379 -23.57 4.09 -13.98
C ARG A 379 -22.80 3.23 -12.97
N ALA A 380 -22.36 3.81 -11.86
CA ALA A 380 -21.69 3.07 -10.79
C ALA A 380 -22.63 2.05 -10.13
N MET A 381 -23.90 2.42 -9.91
CA MET A 381 -24.92 1.52 -9.37
C MET A 381 -25.28 0.39 -10.34
N GLU A 382 -25.30 0.64 -11.64
CA GLU A 382 -25.45 -0.41 -12.66
C GLU A 382 -24.30 -1.41 -12.61
N ARG A 383 -23.03 -0.94 -12.41
CA ARG A 383 -21.90 -1.84 -12.19
C ARG A 383 -22.07 -2.69 -10.92
N SER A 384 -22.58 -2.11 -9.83
CA SER A 384 -22.90 -2.90 -8.62
C SER A 384 -24.04 -3.90 -8.89
N ALA A 385 -25.06 -3.53 -9.67
CA ALA A 385 -26.16 -4.43 -10.02
C ALA A 385 -25.74 -5.62 -10.91
N GLU A 386 -24.61 -5.54 -11.63
CA GLU A 386 -24.01 -6.67 -12.36
C GLU A 386 -23.60 -7.83 -11.45
N TYR A 387 -23.38 -7.55 -10.15
CA TYR A 387 -23.03 -8.56 -9.15
C TYR A 387 -24.05 -9.70 -9.08
N PHE A 388 -25.30 -9.42 -9.37
CA PHE A 388 -26.40 -10.36 -9.27
C PHE A 388 -26.71 -11.01 -10.62
N THR A 389 -27.00 -12.32 -10.56
CA THR A 389 -27.63 -13.05 -11.65
C THR A 389 -28.56 -14.11 -11.05
N ARG A 390 -29.29 -14.87 -11.89
CA ARG A 390 -30.23 -15.88 -11.43
C ARG A 390 -29.82 -17.28 -11.86
N ASN A 391 -30.05 -18.24 -11.00
CA ASN A 391 -30.03 -19.66 -11.31
C ASN A 391 -31.26 -20.05 -12.17
N ALA A 392 -31.26 -21.27 -12.71
CA ALA A 392 -32.38 -21.81 -13.48
C ALA A 392 -33.70 -21.92 -12.67
N ASP A 393 -33.61 -22.03 -11.34
CA ASP A 393 -34.75 -22.04 -10.42
C ASP A 393 -35.24 -20.65 -10.02
N GLY A 394 -34.60 -19.59 -10.54
CA GLY A 394 -34.94 -18.19 -10.26
C GLY A 394 -34.28 -17.59 -9.02
N SER A 395 -33.56 -18.37 -8.21
CA SER A 395 -32.84 -17.87 -7.05
C SER A 395 -31.67 -16.96 -7.46
N LEU A 396 -31.33 -15.96 -6.62
CA LEU A 396 -30.20 -15.08 -6.85
C LEU A 396 -28.88 -15.84 -6.66
N ARG A 397 -27.89 -15.54 -7.49
CA ARG A 397 -26.50 -15.94 -7.33
C ARG A 397 -25.56 -14.79 -7.70
N VAL A 398 -24.30 -14.90 -7.30
CA VAL A 398 -23.25 -13.97 -7.74
C VAL A 398 -22.95 -14.23 -9.22
N SER A 399 -22.74 -13.17 -9.98
CA SER A 399 -22.35 -13.22 -11.38
C SER A 399 -20.92 -13.73 -11.54
N ASP A 400 -20.68 -14.53 -12.59
CA ASP A 400 -19.39 -15.16 -12.84
C ASP A 400 -18.24 -14.14 -13.02
N CYS A 401 -18.55 -12.94 -13.55
CA CYS A 401 -17.56 -11.86 -13.69
C CYS A 401 -17.00 -11.30 -12.36
N PHE A 402 -17.61 -11.64 -11.22
CA PHE A 402 -17.09 -11.34 -9.88
C PHE A 402 -16.45 -12.55 -9.19
N LEU A 403 -16.44 -13.71 -9.84
CA LEU A 403 -15.89 -14.96 -9.30
C LEU A 403 -14.70 -15.46 -10.09
N GLU A 404 -14.63 -15.16 -11.39
CA GLU A 404 -13.61 -15.62 -12.31
C GLU A 404 -12.95 -14.46 -13.08
N PRO A 405 -11.63 -14.47 -13.29
CA PRO A 405 -10.65 -15.49 -12.88
C PRO A 405 -10.28 -15.45 -11.40
N LYS A 406 -10.80 -14.49 -10.65
CA LYS A 406 -10.53 -14.23 -9.23
C LYS A 406 -11.81 -13.82 -8.53
N VAL A 407 -12.00 -14.29 -7.29
CA VAL A 407 -13.13 -13.87 -6.44
C VAL A 407 -12.96 -12.41 -6.02
N GLU A 408 -13.91 -11.56 -6.36
CA GLU A 408 -13.86 -10.09 -6.17
C GLU A 408 -15.14 -9.52 -5.57
N HIS A 409 -15.66 -10.12 -4.49
CA HIS A 409 -16.82 -9.57 -3.76
C HIS A 409 -16.60 -8.13 -3.31
N TYR A 410 -15.33 -7.73 -3.07
CA TYR A 410 -14.95 -6.36 -2.72
C TYR A 410 -15.20 -5.33 -3.86
N ASN A 411 -15.59 -5.78 -5.04
CA ASN A 411 -16.02 -4.92 -6.14
C ASN A 411 -17.54 -4.71 -6.19
N TYR A 412 -18.30 -5.21 -5.18
CA TYR A 412 -19.68 -4.80 -4.95
C TYR A 412 -19.73 -3.61 -3.98
N ASP A 413 -20.39 -2.52 -4.38
CA ASP A 413 -20.49 -1.31 -3.58
C ASP A 413 -21.87 -1.16 -2.90
N TYR A 414 -21.82 -0.73 -1.63
CA TYR A 414 -22.96 -0.33 -0.82
C TYR A 414 -23.05 1.19 -0.77
N TYR A 415 -24.25 1.74 -1.00
CA TYR A 415 -24.48 3.17 -1.10
C TYR A 415 -25.26 3.69 0.10
N ALA A 416 -24.86 4.84 0.65
CA ALA A 416 -25.61 5.59 1.66
C ALA A 416 -25.89 7.02 1.20
N GLY A 417 -27.01 7.59 1.69
CA GLY A 417 -27.49 8.91 1.29
C GLY A 417 -28.53 8.88 0.15
N VAL A 418 -28.77 7.71 -0.45
CA VAL A 418 -29.79 7.51 -1.49
C VAL A 418 -30.67 6.30 -1.16
N THR A 419 -31.91 6.33 -1.70
CA THR A 419 -32.80 5.16 -1.76
C THR A 419 -32.77 4.61 -3.18
N TYR A 420 -32.61 3.30 -3.34
CA TYR A 420 -32.50 2.69 -4.67
C TYR A 420 -33.09 1.28 -4.76
N ALA A 421 -33.36 0.82 -5.99
CA ALA A 421 -33.78 -0.55 -6.25
C ALA A 421 -33.19 -1.10 -7.53
N TYR A 422 -32.77 -2.39 -7.46
CA TYR A 422 -32.30 -3.17 -8.61
C TYR A 422 -33.33 -4.21 -9.02
N ASP A 423 -33.72 -4.19 -10.28
CA ASP A 423 -34.52 -5.23 -10.94
C ASP A 423 -33.59 -6.14 -11.76
N ILE A 424 -33.29 -7.32 -11.21
CA ILE A 424 -32.35 -8.26 -11.83
C ILE A 424 -32.91 -9.01 -13.03
N ALA A 425 -34.22 -8.91 -13.27
CA ALA A 425 -34.81 -9.44 -14.49
C ALA A 425 -34.49 -8.59 -15.73
N ARG A 426 -34.05 -7.34 -15.55
CA ARG A 426 -33.64 -6.46 -16.65
C ARG A 426 -32.24 -6.75 -17.16
N PRO A 427 -31.94 -6.36 -18.41
CA PRO A 427 -30.58 -6.40 -18.93
C PRO A 427 -29.61 -5.64 -18.05
N VAL A 428 -28.34 -6.09 -18.03
CA VAL A 428 -27.24 -5.33 -17.43
C VAL A 428 -27.16 -3.94 -18.05
N GLY A 429 -27.03 -2.92 -17.21
CA GLY A 429 -27.06 -1.50 -17.60
C GLY A 429 -28.45 -0.84 -17.55
N GLU A 430 -29.53 -1.61 -17.24
CA GLU A 430 -30.91 -1.12 -17.12
C GLU A 430 -31.59 -1.55 -15.80
N ARG A 431 -30.80 -1.99 -14.81
CA ARG A 431 -31.23 -2.63 -13.55
C ARG A 431 -31.59 -1.66 -12.45
N VAL A 432 -31.07 -0.44 -12.48
CA VAL A 432 -31.39 0.63 -11.52
C VAL A 432 -32.78 1.20 -11.85
N VAL A 433 -33.82 0.67 -11.22
CA VAL A 433 -35.23 1.05 -11.51
C VAL A 433 -35.77 2.14 -10.58
N GLU A 434 -35.13 2.34 -9.43
CA GLU A 434 -35.41 3.41 -8.50
C GLU A 434 -34.07 4.03 -8.05
N LEU A 435 -34.01 5.36 -8.02
CA LEU A 435 -32.90 6.12 -7.48
C LEU A 435 -33.40 7.50 -7.04
N THR A 436 -33.44 7.72 -5.73
CA THR A 436 -33.92 8.98 -5.15
C THR A 436 -32.91 9.52 -4.12
N PHE A 437 -32.83 10.84 -4.03
CA PHE A 437 -32.10 11.57 -3.00
C PHE A 437 -33.10 12.41 -2.20
N ASN A 438 -33.19 12.21 -0.89
CA ASN A 438 -34.19 12.84 -0.02
C ASN A 438 -35.64 12.75 -0.59
N GLY A 439 -35.99 11.57 -1.11
CA GLY A 439 -37.29 11.29 -1.68
C GLY A 439 -37.55 11.89 -3.07
N THR A 440 -36.60 12.60 -3.66
CA THR A 440 -36.71 13.18 -5.01
C THR A 440 -35.96 12.31 -6.03
N PRO A 441 -36.56 11.93 -7.17
CA PRO A 441 -35.89 11.19 -8.22
C PRO A 441 -34.63 11.90 -8.71
N VAL A 442 -33.49 11.17 -8.74
CA VAL A 442 -32.20 11.68 -9.21
C VAL A 442 -32.20 11.78 -10.74
N LYS A 443 -31.90 12.97 -11.25
CA LYS A 443 -31.70 13.26 -12.68
C LYS A 443 -30.21 13.09 -13.04
N ASP A 444 -29.92 12.75 -14.27
CA ASP A 444 -28.54 12.57 -14.76
C ASP A 444 -27.69 13.82 -14.60
N THR A 445 -28.32 15.02 -14.60
CA THR A 445 -27.65 16.32 -14.45
C THR A 445 -27.48 16.79 -12.99
N ASP A 446 -28.10 16.13 -12.02
CA ASP A 446 -27.96 16.49 -10.62
C ASP A 446 -26.50 16.25 -10.19
N VAL A 447 -26.00 17.08 -9.29
CA VAL A 447 -24.60 17.02 -8.84
C VAL A 447 -24.56 16.74 -7.34
N PHE A 448 -23.69 15.81 -6.95
CA PHE A 448 -23.53 15.38 -5.57
C PHE A 448 -22.04 15.31 -5.17
N THR A 449 -21.76 15.52 -3.90
CA THR A 449 -20.49 15.11 -3.30
C THR A 449 -20.61 13.68 -2.79
N ALA A 450 -19.70 12.81 -3.22
CA ALA A 450 -19.64 11.41 -2.83
C ALA A 450 -18.30 11.06 -2.21
N CYS A 451 -18.30 10.47 -1.03
CA CYS A 451 -17.12 9.93 -0.36
C CYS A 451 -16.91 8.46 -0.72
N LEU A 452 -15.71 8.13 -1.17
CA LEU A 452 -15.30 6.78 -1.55
C LEU A 452 -13.90 6.49 -1.00
N SER A 453 -13.52 5.22 -0.99
CA SER A 453 -12.10 4.87 -0.79
C SER A 453 -11.25 5.39 -1.96
N SER A 454 -9.98 5.73 -1.70
CA SER A 454 -9.01 6.12 -2.74
C SER A 454 -8.93 5.08 -3.87
N TYR A 455 -8.99 3.79 -3.52
CA TYR A 455 -9.07 2.68 -4.47
C TYR A 455 -10.29 2.79 -5.42
N ARG A 456 -11.47 3.08 -4.87
CA ARG A 456 -12.69 3.18 -5.69
C ARG A 456 -12.72 4.46 -6.52
N ALA A 457 -12.23 5.57 -5.97
CA ALA A 457 -12.16 6.86 -6.64
C ALA A 457 -11.26 6.83 -7.89
N SER A 458 -10.27 5.92 -7.95
CA SER A 458 -9.43 5.70 -9.14
C SER A 458 -10.15 4.95 -10.28
N GLY A 459 -11.40 4.52 -10.09
CA GLY A 459 -12.18 3.76 -11.08
C GLY A 459 -11.95 2.26 -11.06
N THR A 460 -11.13 1.75 -10.13
CA THR A 460 -10.78 0.33 -10.05
C THR A 460 -12.02 -0.54 -9.78
N GLY A 461 -12.01 -1.76 -10.30
CA GLY A 461 -13.11 -2.72 -10.16
C GLY A 461 -14.25 -2.53 -11.18
N GLY A 462 -14.01 -1.78 -12.26
CA GLY A 462 -14.99 -1.50 -13.32
C GLY A 462 -15.87 -0.29 -13.07
N TYR A 463 -15.42 0.62 -12.18
CA TYR A 463 -16.12 1.87 -11.87
C TYR A 463 -15.54 3.07 -12.63
N ASP A 464 -15.26 2.89 -13.91
CA ASP A 464 -14.64 3.89 -14.80
C ASP A 464 -15.36 5.25 -14.80
N GLY A 465 -16.64 5.27 -14.39
CA GLY A 465 -17.41 6.52 -14.27
C GLY A 465 -16.84 7.52 -13.28
N TYR A 466 -16.06 7.09 -12.29
CA TYR A 466 -15.43 7.98 -11.33
C TYR A 466 -14.12 8.61 -11.87
N VAL A 467 -13.50 8.02 -12.89
CA VAL A 467 -12.27 8.53 -13.48
C VAL A 467 -12.48 9.92 -14.07
N GLY A 468 -11.68 10.88 -13.65
CA GLY A 468 -11.75 12.27 -14.11
C GLY A 468 -12.85 13.11 -13.49
N CYS A 469 -13.64 12.58 -12.53
CA CYS A 469 -14.53 13.39 -11.71
C CYS A 469 -13.71 14.36 -10.85
N PRO A 470 -14.18 15.62 -10.65
CA PRO A 470 -13.48 16.58 -9.83
C PRO A 470 -13.29 16.08 -8.39
N ILE A 471 -12.06 16.14 -7.88
CA ILE A 471 -11.75 15.84 -6.47
C ILE A 471 -12.07 17.11 -5.66
N VAL A 472 -13.03 16.99 -4.76
CA VAL A 472 -13.42 18.07 -3.84
C VAL A 472 -12.48 18.12 -2.63
N ARG A 473 -12.12 16.93 -2.12
CA ARG A 473 -11.24 16.78 -0.96
C ARG A 473 -10.65 15.37 -0.88
N GLU A 474 -9.40 15.29 -0.46
CA GLU A 474 -8.74 14.06 -0.03
C GLU A 474 -8.63 14.05 1.50
N ILE A 475 -8.85 12.89 2.11
CA ILE A 475 -8.73 12.67 3.56
C ILE A 475 -7.64 11.61 3.71
N GLY A 476 -6.43 12.06 4.03
CA GLY A 476 -5.21 11.22 4.13
C GLY A 476 -5.18 10.30 5.36
N THR A 477 -6.25 10.27 6.18
CA THR A 477 -6.38 9.32 7.29
C THR A 477 -6.93 8.00 6.77
N GLU A 478 -6.32 6.89 7.14
CA GLU A 478 -6.80 5.56 6.76
C GLU A 478 -8.18 5.27 7.36
N MET A 479 -8.98 4.51 6.64
CA MET A 479 -10.34 4.16 7.06
C MET A 479 -10.36 3.39 8.39
N SER A 480 -9.36 2.56 8.66
CA SER A 480 -9.19 1.84 9.93
C SER A 480 -9.05 2.80 11.13
N ASP A 481 -8.28 3.87 10.97
CA ASP A 481 -8.10 4.88 12.01
C ASP A 481 -9.37 5.72 12.21
N LEU A 482 -10.06 6.05 11.13
CA LEU A 482 -11.36 6.73 11.20
C LEU A 482 -12.40 5.88 11.95
N LEU A 483 -12.40 4.56 11.74
CA LEU A 483 -13.23 3.62 12.49
C LEU A 483 -12.87 3.62 13.98
N LEU A 484 -11.58 3.53 14.32
CA LEU A 484 -11.11 3.58 15.71
C LEU A 484 -11.54 4.88 16.40
N ASP A 485 -11.41 6.02 15.72
CA ASP A 485 -11.81 7.32 16.27
C ASP A 485 -13.33 7.44 16.42
N TYR A 486 -14.08 6.83 15.52
CA TYR A 486 -15.53 6.78 15.63
C TYR A 486 -15.97 5.97 16.87
N PHE A 487 -15.36 4.79 17.10
CA PHE A 487 -15.60 4.00 18.32
C PHE A 487 -15.18 4.76 19.59
N LYS A 488 -14.04 5.43 19.61
CA LYS A 488 -13.61 6.27 20.74
C LYS A 488 -14.62 7.38 21.05
N ARG A 489 -15.22 7.99 20.00
CA ARG A 489 -16.17 9.11 20.13
C ARG A 489 -17.54 8.66 20.64
N TYR A 490 -18.05 7.54 20.17
CA TYR A 490 -19.42 7.10 20.40
C TYR A 490 -19.54 5.87 21.33
N GLY A 491 -18.45 5.23 21.67
CA GLY A 491 -18.42 4.04 22.53
C GLY A 491 -19.11 2.84 21.88
N GLY A 492 -20.30 2.47 22.39
CA GLY A 492 -21.08 1.32 21.87
C GLY A 492 -22.39 1.71 21.18
N GLU A 493 -22.86 2.93 21.38
CA GLU A 493 -24.05 3.46 20.74
C GLU A 493 -23.66 4.19 19.45
N LEU A 494 -23.43 3.43 18.38
CA LEU A 494 -23.04 3.97 17.10
C LEU A 494 -24.29 4.39 16.30
N PRO A 495 -24.47 5.71 16.03
CA PRO A 495 -25.54 6.16 15.14
C PRO A 495 -25.20 5.76 13.69
N LEU A 496 -25.91 4.76 13.15
CA LEU A 496 -25.66 4.25 11.81
C LEU A 496 -26.58 4.90 10.77
N ALA A 497 -25.98 5.37 9.66
CA ALA A 497 -26.71 5.72 8.45
C ALA A 497 -27.01 4.44 7.67
N ARG A 498 -28.24 3.98 7.68
CA ARG A 498 -28.66 2.80 6.93
C ARG A 498 -28.99 3.17 5.50
N GLY A 499 -28.45 2.41 4.55
CA GLY A 499 -28.88 2.47 3.16
C GLY A 499 -30.28 1.89 3.01
N GLU A 500 -31.15 2.58 2.26
CA GLU A 500 -32.47 2.06 1.90
C GLU A 500 -32.43 1.52 0.47
N PHE A 501 -32.49 0.21 0.32
CA PHE A 501 -32.47 -0.39 -1.01
C PHE A 501 -33.23 -1.72 -1.09
N ARG A 502 -33.50 -2.16 -2.32
CA ARG A 502 -34.15 -3.42 -2.64
C ARG A 502 -33.49 -4.07 -3.86
N VAL A 503 -33.36 -5.41 -3.82
CA VAL A 503 -32.93 -6.23 -4.95
C VAL A 503 -34.00 -7.27 -5.22
N PHE A 504 -34.56 -7.34 -6.43
CA PHE A 504 -35.64 -8.26 -6.77
C PHE A 504 -35.62 -8.75 -8.23
#